data_94c964f284e15a4e9c5ad8b407c72116
#
_entry.id   94c964f284e15a4e9c5ad8b407c72116
#
_cell.length_a   1.000
_cell.length_b   1.000
_cell.length_c   1.000
_cell.angle_alpha   90.00
_cell.angle_beta   90.00
_cell.angle_gamma   90.00
#
_symmetry.space_group_name_H-M   'P 1'
#
loop_
_entity.id
_entity.type
_entity.pdbx_description
1 polymer ?
#
loop_
_entity_poly.entity_id
_entity_poly.type
_entity_poly.pdbx_seq_one_letter_code
_entity_poly.pdbx_strand_id
1 'polypeptide(L)'
;MAMRLVTRSDFDGLACGALLLEAGVIDHWKFAHPKDLQDGLVPIDSNDCLANVPFVEGCGLWFDHHSSEFERNQLKGKYKGESRITPSCARIIYEYYGGKEKFKNFDELMVAVDKVDSGNLTIDEIQNPKGWILVGFLMDPRTGLGRWREFTVPNYALMEKLMVACRDKSTEEILAMPDVKERIEVYNEQTEKFKEMVKAHTSVEGNIIISDLRGVDPIYTGNRFLIYSMYPEQNISAWIVTGKGGEGCSAAVGYSILNKTSKVNVGSLMLKYGGGGHEKVGTCQFTSKNMDTDLPKMLAELKAQANS
;
A
#
# COMPACT_ATOMS: atom_id res chain seq x y z
N MET A 1 21.56 -3.65 22.97
CA MET A 1 21.84 -4.09 21.58
C MET A 1 20.74 -3.53 20.71
N ALA A 2 21.05 -3.09 19.50
CA ALA A 2 20.03 -2.65 18.56
C ALA A 2 19.18 -3.86 18.10
N MET A 3 17.94 -3.61 17.73
CA MET A 3 16.97 -4.65 17.37
C MET A 3 16.97 -4.87 15.86
N ARG A 4 16.38 -5.99 15.41
CA ARG A 4 16.04 -6.22 14.02
C ARG A 4 14.67 -5.62 13.73
N LEU A 5 14.56 -4.75 12.71
CA LEU A 5 13.25 -4.33 12.19
C LEU A 5 12.65 -5.45 11.33
N VAL A 6 11.38 -5.75 11.54
CA VAL A 6 10.56 -6.51 10.59
C VAL A 6 9.41 -5.62 10.12
N THR A 7 9.36 -5.33 8.82
CA THR A 7 8.40 -4.36 8.23
C THR A 7 7.97 -4.77 6.83
N ARG A 8 6.96 -4.09 6.29
CA ARG A 8 6.55 -4.23 4.89
C ARG A 8 7.53 -3.50 3.96
N SER A 9 7.64 -4.00 2.73
CA SER A 9 8.36 -3.31 1.66
C SER A 9 7.43 -2.34 0.93
N ASP A 10 7.04 -1.26 1.62
CA ASP A 10 6.27 -0.13 1.08
C ASP A 10 6.79 1.19 1.67
N PHE A 11 6.18 2.32 1.28
CA PHE A 11 6.69 3.63 1.67
C PHE A 11 6.57 3.91 3.16
N ASP A 12 5.50 3.44 3.82
CA ASP A 12 5.37 3.54 5.28
C ASP A 12 6.42 2.68 6.00
N GLY A 13 6.64 1.44 5.53
CA GLY A 13 7.71 0.59 6.06
C GLY A 13 9.11 1.17 5.86
N LEU A 14 9.37 1.84 4.74
CA LEU A 14 10.61 2.58 4.51
C LEU A 14 10.80 3.69 5.55
N ALA A 15 9.77 4.52 5.76
CA ALA A 15 9.82 5.62 6.72
C ALA A 15 9.95 5.11 8.16
N CYS A 16 9.25 4.03 8.53
CA CYS A 16 9.44 3.36 9.82
C CYS A 16 10.91 2.98 10.05
N GLY A 17 11.53 2.37 9.04
CA GLY A 17 12.93 1.98 9.12
C GLY A 17 13.88 3.18 9.25
N ALA A 18 13.69 4.22 8.46
CA ALA A 18 14.50 5.44 8.52
C ALA A 18 14.42 6.12 9.90
N LEU A 19 13.21 6.22 10.48
CA LEU A 19 12.99 6.78 11.81
C LEU A 19 13.62 5.92 12.91
N LEU A 20 13.47 4.61 12.87
CA LEU A 20 14.03 3.70 13.88
C LEU A 20 15.55 3.62 13.81
N LEU A 21 16.15 3.72 12.61
CA LEU A 21 17.60 3.89 12.42
C LEU A 21 18.08 5.20 13.05
N GLU A 22 17.40 6.32 12.78
CA GLU A 22 17.74 7.62 13.35
C GLU A 22 17.56 7.67 14.88
N ALA A 23 16.57 6.94 15.39
CA ALA A 23 16.37 6.78 16.83
C ALA A 23 17.43 5.89 17.50
N GLY A 24 18.22 5.12 16.73
CA GLY A 24 19.21 4.17 17.24
C GLY A 24 18.59 2.90 17.82
N VAL A 25 17.36 2.57 17.42
CA VAL A 25 16.62 1.40 17.91
C VAL A 25 16.99 0.14 17.14
N ILE A 26 17.22 0.26 15.84
CA ILE A 26 17.56 -0.85 14.94
C ILE A 26 18.92 -0.64 14.26
N ASP A 27 19.54 -1.73 13.81
CA ASP A 27 20.76 -1.72 12.98
C ASP A 27 20.68 -2.70 11.79
N HIS A 28 19.65 -3.53 11.76
CA HIS A 28 19.38 -4.45 10.64
C HIS A 28 17.88 -4.69 10.51
N TRP A 29 17.45 -5.26 9.36
CA TRP A 29 16.03 -5.38 9.02
C TRP A 29 15.73 -6.59 8.14
N LYS A 30 14.43 -6.91 8.08
CA LYS A 30 13.85 -7.90 7.19
C LYS A 30 12.51 -7.38 6.66
N PHE A 31 12.32 -7.44 5.34
CA PHE A 31 10.99 -7.24 4.77
C PHE A 31 10.18 -8.52 4.83
N ALA A 32 8.93 -8.41 5.25
CA ALA A 32 8.00 -9.52 5.38
C ALA A 32 6.61 -9.15 4.86
N HIS A 33 5.94 -10.12 4.27
CA HIS A 33 4.53 -9.98 3.94
C HIS A 33 3.69 -10.20 5.21
N PRO A 34 2.63 -9.40 5.48
CA PRO A 34 1.77 -9.59 6.65
C PRO A 34 1.25 -11.01 6.84
N LYS A 35 0.88 -11.66 5.73
CA LYS A 35 0.40 -13.04 5.76
C LYS A 35 1.46 -14.04 6.24
N ASP A 36 2.72 -13.85 5.84
CA ASP A 36 3.81 -14.75 6.26
C ASP A 36 4.06 -14.69 7.77
N LEU A 37 3.86 -13.49 8.38
CA LEU A 37 3.92 -13.31 9.83
C LEU A 37 2.74 -14.01 10.52
N GLN A 38 1.53 -13.85 9.99
CA GLN A 38 0.32 -14.49 10.52
C GLN A 38 0.39 -16.01 10.45
N ASP A 39 1.02 -16.54 9.40
CA ASP A 39 1.20 -17.98 9.20
C ASP A 39 2.43 -18.55 9.96
N GLY A 40 3.17 -17.70 10.70
CA GLY A 40 4.34 -18.13 11.48
C GLY A 40 5.57 -18.52 10.62
N LEU A 41 5.60 -18.08 9.35
CA LEU A 41 6.71 -18.39 8.42
C LEU A 41 7.94 -17.53 8.67
N VAL A 42 7.81 -16.45 9.44
CA VAL A 42 8.90 -15.56 9.84
C VAL A 42 9.11 -15.71 11.35
N PRO A 43 10.23 -16.30 11.80
CA PRO A 43 10.57 -16.38 13.22
C PRO A 43 10.73 -14.99 13.82
N ILE A 44 10.07 -14.73 14.95
CA ILE A 44 10.09 -13.48 15.71
C ILE A 44 10.47 -13.77 17.15
N ASP A 45 11.32 -12.90 17.71
CA ASP A 45 11.74 -12.97 19.12
C ASP A 45 11.83 -11.57 19.77
N SER A 46 12.30 -11.53 21.01
CA SER A 46 12.39 -10.31 21.81
C SER A 46 13.42 -9.28 21.29
N ASN A 47 14.23 -9.62 20.30
CA ASN A 47 15.17 -8.70 19.63
C ASN A 47 14.54 -8.07 18.36
N ASP A 48 13.28 -8.38 18.06
CA ASP A 48 12.57 -7.86 16.90
C ASP A 48 11.72 -6.65 17.27
N CYS A 49 11.82 -5.61 16.44
CA CYS A 49 10.90 -4.49 16.37
C CYS A 49 10.00 -4.67 15.14
N LEU A 50 8.71 -4.90 15.37
CA LEU A 50 7.72 -5.00 14.30
C LEU A 50 7.13 -3.62 14.02
N ALA A 51 7.08 -3.19 12.76
CA ALA A 51 6.46 -1.92 12.35
C ALA A 51 5.68 -2.09 11.05
N ASN A 52 4.46 -1.55 10.99
CA ASN A 52 3.56 -1.63 9.83
C ASN A 52 3.23 -3.07 9.41
N VAL A 53 3.19 -3.98 10.38
CA VAL A 53 2.89 -5.41 10.22
C VAL A 53 2.09 -5.91 11.42
N PRO A 54 1.36 -7.04 11.28
CA PRO A 54 0.60 -7.64 12.37
C PRO A 54 1.45 -7.96 13.60
N PHE A 55 0.82 -7.88 14.77
CA PHE A 55 1.44 -8.29 16.02
C PHE A 55 1.79 -9.79 16.00
N VAL A 56 2.99 -10.10 16.48
CA VAL A 56 3.43 -11.47 16.76
C VAL A 56 3.90 -11.55 18.22
N GLU A 57 3.34 -12.46 18.97
CA GLU A 57 3.70 -12.64 20.38
C GLU A 57 5.19 -12.97 20.52
N GLY A 58 5.85 -12.37 21.51
CA GLY A 58 7.28 -12.53 21.77
C GLY A 58 8.16 -11.46 21.13
N CYS A 59 7.63 -10.58 20.28
CA CYS A 59 8.41 -9.45 19.78
C CYS A 59 8.82 -8.48 20.89
N GLY A 60 9.94 -7.79 20.72
CA GLY A 60 10.44 -6.83 21.69
C GLY A 60 9.73 -5.47 21.64
N LEU A 61 9.41 -4.99 20.43
CA LEU A 61 8.64 -3.77 20.17
C LEU A 61 7.63 -4.00 19.06
N TRP A 62 6.50 -3.29 19.11
CA TRP A 62 5.50 -3.29 18.04
C TRP A 62 4.87 -1.93 17.85
N PHE A 63 4.83 -1.50 16.58
CA PHE A 63 4.16 -0.28 16.12
C PHE A 63 3.24 -0.61 14.95
N ASP A 64 1.97 -0.22 15.04
CA ASP A 64 1.00 -0.44 13.95
C ASP A 64 -0.16 0.53 14.00
N HIS A 65 -0.73 0.84 12.82
CA HIS A 65 -1.85 1.76 12.67
C HIS A 65 -3.12 1.10 12.07
N HIS A 66 -3.06 -0.20 11.76
CA HIS A 66 -4.17 -0.90 11.13
C HIS A 66 -5.28 -1.23 12.12
N SER A 67 -6.52 -0.77 11.82
CA SER A 67 -7.70 -1.02 12.65
C SER A 67 -8.01 -2.51 12.84
N SER A 68 -7.68 -3.36 11.86
CA SER A 68 -7.88 -4.80 11.91
C SER A 68 -7.15 -5.49 13.07
N GLU A 69 -6.03 -4.95 13.53
CA GLU A 69 -5.31 -5.48 14.68
C GLU A 69 -6.03 -5.15 16.00
N PHE A 70 -6.77 -4.05 16.10
CA PHE A 70 -7.62 -3.73 17.24
C PHE A 70 -8.83 -4.68 17.34
N GLU A 71 -9.42 -5.01 16.19
CA GLU A 71 -10.56 -5.93 16.12
C GLU A 71 -10.15 -7.38 16.41
N ARG A 72 -8.97 -7.78 15.94
CA ARG A 72 -8.45 -9.14 16.07
C ARG A 72 -8.03 -9.47 17.49
N ASN A 73 -7.56 -8.48 18.24
CA ASN A 73 -6.84 -8.74 19.48
C ASN A 73 -7.22 -7.79 20.61
N GLN A 74 -7.62 -8.35 21.73
CA GLN A 74 -7.63 -7.69 23.03
C GLN A 74 -6.17 -7.56 23.54
N LEU A 75 -5.30 -6.86 22.79
CA LEU A 75 -3.85 -6.82 23.03
C LEU A 75 -3.40 -5.79 24.06
N LYS A 76 -4.32 -5.04 24.68
CA LYS A 76 -3.99 -3.98 25.62
C LYS A 76 -3.07 -4.51 26.74
N GLY A 77 -1.86 -3.96 26.82
CA GLY A 77 -0.87 -4.33 27.83
C GLY A 77 -0.01 -5.58 27.52
N LYS A 78 -0.16 -6.18 26.34
CA LYS A 78 0.58 -7.39 25.94
C LYS A 78 1.84 -7.12 25.11
N TYR A 79 2.14 -5.87 24.76
CA TYR A 79 3.30 -5.48 23.94
C TYR A 79 3.93 -4.21 24.48
N LYS A 80 5.19 -3.97 24.10
CA LYS A 80 5.88 -2.70 24.22
C LYS A 80 5.81 -1.98 22.88
N GLY A 81 5.76 -0.64 22.89
CA GLY A 81 5.55 0.17 21.70
C GLY A 81 4.17 0.80 21.72
N GLU A 82 3.63 1.11 20.56
CA GLU A 82 2.33 1.79 20.43
C GLU A 82 1.58 1.35 19.19
N SER A 83 0.27 1.12 19.33
CA SER A 83 -0.64 0.87 18.23
C SER A 83 -1.90 1.73 18.38
N ARG A 84 -2.20 2.53 17.36
CA ARG A 84 -3.37 3.41 17.31
C ARG A 84 -3.69 3.84 15.89
N ILE A 85 -4.91 4.30 15.65
CA ILE A 85 -5.33 4.80 14.34
C ILE A 85 -4.63 6.12 14.05
N THR A 86 -3.77 6.13 13.03
CA THR A 86 -3.04 7.28 12.50
C THR A 86 -2.97 7.19 10.98
N PRO A 87 -2.59 8.28 10.28
CA PRO A 87 -2.41 8.24 8.83
C PRO A 87 -1.36 7.23 8.35
N SER A 88 -0.33 6.93 9.16
CA SER A 88 0.73 5.97 8.86
C SER A 88 1.30 5.36 10.15
N CYS A 89 1.94 4.21 10.08
CA CYS A 89 2.70 3.63 11.19
C CYS A 89 3.94 4.49 11.53
N ALA A 90 4.58 5.06 10.51
CA ALA A 90 5.70 5.98 10.69
C ALA A 90 5.32 7.18 11.58
N ARG A 91 4.07 7.68 11.50
CA ARG A 91 3.57 8.76 12.37
C ARG A 91 3.61 8.36 13.84
N ILE A 92 3.27 7.14 14.17
CA ILE A 92 3.33 6.62 15.55
C ILE A 92 4.78 6.64 16.05
N ILE A 93 5.70 6.08 15.26
CA ILE A 93 7.13 6.02 15.61
C ILE A 93 7.71 7.43 15.77
N TYR A 94 7.41 8.33 14.83
CA TYR A 94 7.83 9.73 14.89
C TYR A 94 7.42 10.39 16.21
N GLU A 95 6.15 10.29 16.60
CA GLU A 95 5.64 10.89 17.82
C GLU A 95 6.16 10.17 19.08
N TYR A 96 6.26 8.85 19.08
CA TYR A 96 6.74 8.03 20.20
C TYR A 96 8.16 8.38 20.61
N TYR A 97 9.04 8.68 19.64
CA TYR A 97 10.44 9.01 19.90
C TYR A 97 10.74 10.52 19.96
N GLY A 98 9.73 11.39 20.05
CA GLY A 98 9.91 12.82 20.35
C GLY A 98 9.67 13.78 19.18
N GLY A 99 9.13 13.30 18.07
CA GLY A 99 8.66 14.14 16.97
C GLY A 99 9.75 15.02 16.36
N LYS A 100 9.39 16.25 16.04
CA LYS A 100 10.26 17.22 15.36
C LYS A 100 11.58 17.53 16.10
N GLU A 101 11.57 17.46 17.43
CA GLU A 101 12.79 17.73 18.21
C GLU A 101 13.86 16.66 17.97
N LYS A 102 13.45 15.40 17.85
CA LYS A 102 14.32 14.27 17.56
C LYS A 102 14.64 14.14 16.07
N PHE A 103 13.64 14.32 15.20
CA PHE A 103 13.68 14.01 13.77
C PHE A 103 13.63 15.29 12.91
N LYS A 104 14.62 16.17 13.07
CA LYS A 104 14.66 17.53 12.49
C LYS A 104 14.51 17.57 10.96
N ASN A 105 14.98 16.54 10.25
CA ASN A 105 14.99 16.50 8.78
C ASN A 105 13.88 15.63 8.18
N PHE A 106 12.93 15.15 9.00
CA PHE A 106 11.92 14.19 8.55
C PHE A 106 10.55 14.82 8.27
N ASP A 107 10.34 16.11 8.52
CA ASP A 107 9.02 16.75 8.44
C ASP A 107 8.38 16.55 7.06
N GLU A 108 9.12 16.77 5.97
CA GLU A 108 8.60 16.61 4.61
C GLU A 108 8.30 15.14 4.26
N LEU A 109 9.19 14.23 4.66
CA LEU A 109 8.97 12.79 4.51
C LEU A 109 7.69 12.38 5.25
N MET A 110 7.51 12.82 6.49
CA MET A 110 6.35 12.48 7.30
C MET A 110 5.03 12.98 6.71
N VAL A 111 5.03 14.22 6.16
CA VAL A 111 3.85 14.74 5.45
C VAL A 111 3.50 13.87 4.25
N ALA A 112 4.49 13.45 3.48
CA ALA A 112 4.26 12.65 2.29
C ALA A 112 3.82 11.21 2.62
N VAL A 113 4.44 10.58 3.63
CA VAL A 113 4.06 9.22 4.08
C VAL A 113 2.61 9.21 4.56
N ASP A 114 2.23 10.16 5.41
CA ASP A 114 0.85 10.29 5.89
C ASP A 114 -0.16 10.44 4.75
N LYS A 115 0.18 11.26 3.73
CA LYS A 115 -0.69 11.45 2.56
C LYS A 115 -0.82 10.20 1.71
N VAL A 116 0.29 9.56 1.38
CA VAL A 116 0.31 8.40 0.47
C VAL A 116 -0.36 7.20 1.12
N ASP A 117 -0.10 6.95 2.39
CA ASP A 117 -0.64 5.77 3.07
C ASP A 117 -2.13 5.92 3.37
N SER A 118 -2.56 7.08 3.88
CA SER A 118 -3.99 7.38 4.13
C SER A 118 -4.80 7.69 2.87
N GLY A 119 -4.16 7.85 1.70
CA GLY A 119 -4.81 8.28 0.47
C GLY A 119 -5.31 9.73 0.51
N ASN A 120 -4.75 10.59 1.34
CA ASN A 120 -5.14 12.00 1.42
C ASN A 120 -4.35 12.87 0.42
N LEU A 121 -4.53 12.58 -0.87
CA LEU A 121 -3.83 13.18 -2.00
C LEU A 121 -4.76 14.10 -2.80
N THR A 122 -4.21 15.15 -3.35
CA THR A 122 -4.89 16.00 -4.34
C THR A 122 -4.82 15.37 -5.73
N ILE A 123 -5.66 15.84 -6.65
CA ILE A 123 -5.62 15.40 -8.05
C ILE A 123 -4.26 15.68 -8.68
N ASP A 124 -3.64 16.84 -8.40
CA ASP A 124 -2.32 17.18 -8.93
C ASP A 124 -1.23 16.24 -8.38
N GLU A 125 -1.23 15.95 -7.09
CA GLU A 125 -0.29 15.00 -6.49
C GLU A 125 -0.42 13.57 -7.06
N ILE A 126 -1.63 13.18 -7.47
CA ILE A 126 -1.87 11.88 -8.13
C ILE A 126 -1.36 11.89 -9.57
N GLN A 127 -1.66 12.95 -10.33
CA GLN A 127 -1.35 13.03 -11.77
C GLN A 127 0.09 13.45 -12.06
N ASN A 128 0.66 14.32 -11.23
CA ASN A 128 1.97 14.92 -11.38
C ASN A 128 2.79 14.78 -10.08
N PRO A 129 3.04 13.55 -9.59
CA PRO A 129 3.72 13.35 -8.32
C PRO A 129 5.13 13.92 -8.34
N LYS A 130 5.52 14.60 -7.26
CA LYS A 130 6.84 15.22 -7.08
C LYS A 130 7.38 14.92 -5.70
N GLY A 131 8.67 15.13 -5.50
CA GLY A 131 9.31 15.00 -4.20
C GLY A 131 9.05 13.65 -3.54
N TRP A 132 8.78 13.65 -2.26
CA TRP A 132 8.51 12.44 -1.48
C TRP A 132 7.25 11.67 -1.92
N ILE A 133 6.24 12.35 -2.51
CA ILE A 133 5.05 11.68 -3.07
C ILE A 133 5.47 10.76 -4.23
N LEU A 134 6.36 11.25 -5.11
CA LEU A 134 6.90 10.42 -6.20
C LEU A 134 7.69 9.23 -5.65
N VAL A 135 8.57 9.45 -4.67
CA VAL A 135 9.30 8.35 -4.01
C VAL A 135 8.31 7.31 -3.44
N GLY A 136 7.23 7.78 -2.81
CA GLY A 136 6.17 6.91 -2.30
C GLY A 136 5.55 6.03 -3.38
N PHE A 137 5.23 6.60 -4.55
CA PHE A 137 4.68 5.81 -5.66
C PHE A 137 5.68 4.85 -6.29
N LEU A 138 6.97 5.23 -6.37
CA LEU A 138 8.01 4.32 -6.84
C LEU A 138 8.20 3.11 -5.91
N MET A 139 7.99 3.30 -4.61
CA MET A 139 8.14 2.26 -3.59
C MET A 139 6.84 1.51 -3.27
N ASP A 140 5.69 1.93 -3.80
CA ASP A 140 4.43 1.20 -3.61
C ASP A 140 4.42 -0.07 -4.49
N PRO A 141 4.36 -1.27 -3.90
CA PRO A 141 4.32 -2.53 -4.66
C PRO A 141 3.11 -2.63 -5.60
N ARG A 142 2.07 -1.84 -5.35
CA ARG A 142 0.84 -1.81 -6.17
C ARG A 142 0.98 -1.00 -7.46
N THR A 143 2.02 -0.17 -7.61
CA THR A 143 2.32 0.47 -8.91
C THR A 143 2.73 -0.55 -9.96
N GLY A 144 3.28 -1.68 -9.56
CA GLY A 144 3.73 -2.75 -10.43
C GLY A 144 5.18 -2.63 -10.88
N LEU A 145 5.94 -1.61 -10.44
CA LEU A 145 7.38 -1.48 -10.74
C LEU A 145 8.19 -2.69 -10.26
N GLY A 146 7.75 -3.37 -9.20
CA GLY A 146 8.38 -4.59 -8.70
C GLY A 146 8.38 -5.78 -9.66
N ARG A 147 7.61 -5.71 -10.76
CA ARG A 147 7.61 -6.75 -11.81
C ARG A 147 8.80 -6.64 -12.76
N TRP A 148 9.43 -5.47 -12.84
CA TRP A 148 10.62 -5.24 -13.68
C TRP A 148 11.83 -5.91 -13.06
N ARG A 149 12.41 -6.88 -13.78
CA ARG A 149 13.57 -7.65 -13.33
C ARG A 149 14.90 -7.06 -13.82
N GLU A 150 14.84 -6.06 -14.68
CA GLU A 150 15.97 -5.48 -15.40
C GLU A 150 16.61 -4.28 -14.69
N PHE A 151 16.05 -3.86 -13.56
CA PHE A 151 16.64 -2.81 -12.76
C PHE A 151 18.04 -3.20 -12.25
N THR A 152 18.99 -2.25 -12.35
CA THR A 152 20.36 -2.42 -11.87
C THR A 152 20.42 -2.87 -10.40
N VAL A 153 19.52 -2.35 -9.59
CA VAL A 153 19.38 -2.70 -8.16
C VAL A 153 17.98 -3.26 -7.92
N PRO A 154 17.85 -4.46 -7.31
CA PRO A 154 16.56 -5.02 -6.95
C PRO A 154 15.78 -4.11 -5.99
N ASN A 155 14.45 -4.19 -5.99
CA ASN A 155 13.59 -3.30 -5.19
C ASN A 155 13.89 -3.34 -3.69
N TYR A 156 14.13 -4.51 -3.10
CA TYR A 156 14.49 -4.59 -1.69
C TYR A 156 15.82 -3.90 -1.39
N ALA A 157 16.83 -4.09 -2.23
CA ALA A 157 18.11 -3.41 -2.06
C ALA A 157 18.00 -1.88 -2.24
N LEU A 158 17.13 -1.39 -3.14
CA LEU A 158 16.83 0.03 -3.21
C LEU A 158 16.11 0.52 -1.95
N MET A 159 15.13 -0.23 -1.45
CA MET A 159 14.43 0.10 -0.21
C MET A 159 15.42 0.26 0.95
N GLU A 160 16.36 -0.66 1.11
CA GLU A 160 17.43 -0.60 2.11
C GLU A 160 18.31 0.64 1.96
N LYS A 161 18.74 0.94 0.72
CA LYS A 161 19.50 2.17 0.43
C LYS A 161 18.73 3.43 0.80
N LEU A 162 17.43 3.47 0.49
CA LEU A 162 16.57 4.63 0.77
C LEU A 162 16.31 4.80 2.27
N MET A 163 16.11 3.72 3.04
CA MET A 163 15.98 3.79 4.49
C MET A 163 17.18 4.52 5.14
N VAL A 164 18.39 4.25 4.65
CA VAL A 164 19.59 4.93 5.13
C VAL A 164 19.65 6.37 4.57
N ALA A 165 19.41 6.55 3.28
CA ALA A 165 19.52 7.83 2.60
C ALA A 165 18.54 8.90 3.10
N CYS A 166 17.34 8.51 3.51
CA CYS A 166 16.31 9.42 4.07
C CYS A 166 16.77 10.20 5.31
N ARG A 167 17.81 9.74 6.01
CA ARG A 167 18.35 10.39 7.20
C ARG A 167 19.19 11.62 6.88
N ASP A 168 19.94 11.56 5.78
CA ASP A 168 21.02 12.51 5.51
C ASP A 168 20.84 13.27 4.18
N LYS A 169 19.97 12.78 3.27
CA LYS A 169 19.78 13.33 1.94
C LYS A 169 18.46 14.09 1.80
N SER A 170 18.51 15.18 1.05
CA SER A 170 17.30 15.87 0.60
C SER A 170 16.52 15.02 -0.40
N THR A 171 15.27 15.38 -0.63
CA THR A 171 14.42 14.70 -1.62
C THR A 171 15.01 14.78 -3.02
N GLU A 172 15.60 15.94 -3.37
CA GLU A 172 16.25 16.19 -4.67
C GLU A 172 17.46 15.28 -4.85
N GLU A 173 18.28 15.10 -3.80
CA GLU A 173 19.42 14.18 -3.83
C GLU A 173 18.97 12.73 -3.99
N ILE A 174 17.88 12.32 -3.32
CA ILE A 174 17.29 10.98 -3.46
C ILE A 174 16.77 10.75 -4.87
N LEU A 175 16.01 11.70 -5.42
CA LEU A 175 15.50 11.63 -6.79
C LEU A 175 16.61 11.67 -7.84
N ALA A 176 17.77 12.23 -7.50
CA ALA A 176 18.97 12.25 -8.36
C ALA A 176 19.80 10.96 -8.31
N MET A 177 19.54 10.03 -7.36
CA MET A 177 20.26 8.75 -7.29
C MET A 177 20.02 7.93 -8.57
N PRO A 178 21.06 7.32 -9.16
CA PRO A 178 20.93 6.56 -10.41
C PRO A 178 19.83 5.47 -10.33
N ASP A 179 19.80 4.71 -9.24
CA ASP A 179 18.84 3.63 -9.04
C ASP A 179 17.38 4.13 -8.92
N VAL A 180 17.18 5.37 -8.46
CA VAL A 180 15.87 6.03 -8.38
C VAL A 180 15.48 6.60 -9.75
N LYS A 181 16.42 7.26 -10.46
CA LYS A 181 16.18 7.78 -11.81
C LYS A 181 15.74 6.70 -12.79
N GLU A 182 16.39 5.55 -12.76
CA GLU A 182 16.01 4.39 -13.58
C GLU A 182 14.51 4.03 -13.38
N ARG A 183 14.02 4.08 -12.15
CA ARG A 183 12.61 3.82 -11.85
C ARG A 183 11.69 4.97 -12.26
N ILE A 184 12.12 6.20 -12.13
CA ILE A 184 11.38 7.38 -12.59
C ILE A 184 11.16 7.31 -14.10
N GLU A 185 12.16 6.94 -14.87
CA GLU A 185 12.08 6.80 -16.33
C GLU A 185 11.04 5.74 -16.70
N VAL A 186 11.11 4.54 -16.10
CA VAL A 186 10.12 3.49 -16.32
C VAL A 186 8.72 3.92 -15.85
N TYR A 187 8.60 4.55 -14.69
CA TYR A 187 7.33 5.04 -14.17
C TYR A 187 6.67 6.03 -15.13
N ASN A 188 7.44 7.00 -15.64
CA ASN A 188 6.93 8.02 -16.56
C ASN A 188 6.51 7.40 -17.89
N GLU A 189 7.34 6.54 -18.48
CA GLU A 189 7.03 5.84 -19.73
C GLU A 189 5.75 5.00 -19.60
N GLN A 190 5.63 4.28 -18.50
CA GLN A 190 4.53 3.36 -18.29
C GLN A 190 3.22 4.06 -17.90
N THR A 191 3.30 5.22 -17.26
CA THR A 191 2.10 5.94 -16.75
C THR A 191 1.13 6.29 -17.88
N GLU A 192 1.63 6.76 -19.05
CA GLU A 192 0.74 7.09 -20.17
C GLU A 192 0.10 5.82 -20.75
N LYS A 193 0.87 4.76 -20.95
CA LYS A 193 0.35 3.46 -21.41
C LYS A 193 -0.67 2.88 -20.41
N PHE A 194 -0.43 3.06 -19.12
CA PHE A 194 -1.38 2.67 -18.06
C PHE A 194 -2.70 3.45 -18.18
N LYS A 195 -2.66 4.77 -18.37
CA LYS A 195 -3.86 5.59 -18.55
C LYS A 195 -4.67 5.15 -19.77
N GLU A 196 -3.99 4.88 -20.90
CA GLU A 196 -4.64 4.40 -22.13
C GLU A 196 -5.29 3.01 -21.90
N MET A 197 -4.55 2.09 -21.29
CA MET A 197 -5.06 0.75 -20.93
C MET A 197 -6.30 0.86 -20.03
N VAL A 198 -6.22 1.64 -18.95
CA VAL A 198 -7.35 1.83 -18.04
C VAL A 198 -8.55 2.42 -18.79
N LYS A 199 -8.35 3.46 -19.60
CA LYS A 199 -9.42 4.08 -20.38
C LYS A 199 -10.07 3.11 -21.36
N ALA A 200 -9.31 2.24 -21.99
CA ALA A 200 -9.83 1.25 -22.96
C ALA A 200 -10.62 0.11 -22.30
N HIS A 201 -10.34 -0.20 -21.04
CA HIS A 201 -10.91 -1.36 -20.33
C HIS A 201 -11.77 -0.97 -19.11
N THR A 202 -12.21 0.30 -19.04
CA THR A 202 -13.04 0.80 -17.93
C THR A 202 -14.42 1.22 -18.42
N SER A 203 -15.43 0.78 -17.72
CA SER A 203 -16.80 1.28 -17.81
C SER A 203 -17.20 2.02 -16.53
N VAL A 204 -18.10 2.98 -16.66
CA VAL A 204 -18.66 3.72 -15.53
C VAL A 204 -20.17 3.44 -15.47
N GLU A 205 -20.66 3.00 -14.31
CA GLU A 205 -22.06 2.69 -14.09
C GLU A 205 -22.56 3.38 -12.80
N GLY A 206 -23.10 4.61 -12.97
CA GLY A 206 -23.47 5.45 -11.82
C GLY A 206 -22.25 5.84 -11.00
N ASN A 207 -22.22 5.46 -9.71
CA ASN A 207 -21.14 5.80 -8.78
C ASN A 207 -19.93 4.86 -8.86
N ILE A 208 -19.96 3.85 -9.75
CA ILE A 208 -18.95 2.79 -9.77
C ILE A 208 -18.07 2.88 -11.02
N ILE A 209 -16.76 2.66 -10.84
CA ILE A 209 -15.77 2.47 -11.89
C ILE A 209 -15.47 0.98 -11.98
N ILE A 210 -15.64 0.37 -13.14
CA ILE A 210 -15.33 -1.05 -13.36
C ILE A 210 -14.22 -1.15 -14.40
N SER A 211 -13.03 -1.57 -13.98
CA SER A 211 -11.88 -1.83 -14.85
C SER A 211 -11.71 -3.33 -15.01
N ASP A 212 -12.10 -3.87 -16.16
CA ASP A 212 -11.94 -5.29 -16.47
C ASP A 212 -10.68 -5.51 -17.33
N LEU A 213 -9.62 -5.95 -16.69
CA LEU A 213 -8.32 -6.22 -17.30
C LEU A 213 -8.08 -7.73 -17.51
N ARG A 214 -9.13 -8.55 -17.51
CA ARG A 214 -8.96 -9.98 -17.81
C ARG A 214 -8.48 -10.16 -19.24
N GLY A 215 -7.45 -10.96 -19.41
CA GLY A 215 -6.83 -11.22 -20.72
C GLY A 215 -6.01 -10.04 -21.28
N VAL A 216 -5.86 -8.93 -20.54
CA VAL A 216 -4.98 -7.84 -20.94
C VAL A 216 -3.54 -8.18 -20.59
N ASP A 217 -2.67 -8.16 -21.61
CA ASP A 217 -1.23 -8.41 -21.49
C ASP A 217 -0.46 -7.52 -22.49
N PRO A 218 0.49 -6.71 -22.06
CA PRO A 218 0.91 -6.51 -20.67
C PRO A 218 -0.04 -5.62 -19.87
N ILE A 219 -0.11 -5.85 -18.55
CA ILE A 219 -0.68 -4.85 -17.64
C ILE A 219 0.40 -3.81 -17.35
N TYR A 220 0.20 -2.60 -17.83
CA TYR A 220 1.13 -1.49 -17.63
C TYR A 220 1.20 -1.03 -16.17
N THR A 221 2.34 -0.46 -15.81
CA THR A 221 2.61 0.05 -14.47
C THR A 221 2.02 1.44 -14.28
N GLY A 222 1.38 1.68 -13.16
CA GLY A 222 0.83 2.99 -12.83
C GLY A 222 0.46 3.14 -11.37
N ASN A 223 0.41 4.38 -10.92
CA ASN A 223 -0.07 4.74 -9.61
C ASN A 223 -1.55 4.31 -9.45
N ARG A 224 -1.83 3.51 -8.43
CA ARG A 224 -3.17 2.94 -8.14
C ARG A 224 -4.27 3.98 -7.96
N PHE A 225 -3.94 5.23 -7.67
CA PHE A 225 -4.90 6.32 -7.47
C PHE A 225 -5.27 7.06 -8.76
N LEU A 226 -4.53 6.83 -9.86
CA LEU A 226 -4.80 7.48 -11.15
C LEU A 226 -6.24 7.28 -11.61
N ILE A 227 -6.82 6.11 -11.37
CA ILE A 227 -8.22 5.83 -11.72
C ILE A 227 -9.20 6.85 -11.13
N TYR A 228 -8.98 7.28 -9.90
CA TYR A 228 -9.87 8.25 -9.24
C TYR A 228 -9.68 9.66 -9.77
N SER A 229 -8.50 10.02 -10.27
CA SER A 229 -8.28 11.30 -10.93
C SER A 229 -8.80 11.33 -12.36
N MET A 230 -8.95 10.16 -13.01
CA MET A 230 -9.59 10.01 -14.32
C MET A 230 -11.11 10.02 -14.24
N TYR A 231 -11.67 9.53 -13.14
CA TYR A 231 -13.11 9.41 -12.87
C TYR A 231 -13.45 10.01 -11.49
N PRO A 232 -13.32 11.34 -11.31
CA PRO A 232 -13.39 11.96 -9.97
C PRO A 232 -14.81 12.00 -9.38
N GLU A 233 -15.83 11.82 -10.21
CA GLU A 233 -17.24 11.83 -9.80
C GLU A 233 -17.67 10.51 -9.14
N GLN A 234 -17.00 9.41 -9.44
CA GLN A 234 -17.30 8.09 -8.92
C GLN A 234 -16.68 7.89 -7.53
N ASN A 235 -17.39 7.17 -6.67
CA ASN A 235 -17.01 7.02 -5.28
C ASN A 235 -16.46 5.63 -4.93
N ILE A 236 -16.48 4.68 -5.87
CA ILE A 236 -15.99 3.32 -5.67
C ILE A 236 -15.47 2.72 -6.98
N SER A 237 -14.44 1.88 -6.91
CA SER A 237 -13.88 1.18 -8.08
C SER A 237 -13.84 -0.32 -7.86
N ALA A 238 -13.98 -1.08 -8.95
CA ALA A 238 -13.74 -2.51 -9.02
C ALA A 238 -12.68 -2.79 -10.11
N TRP A 239 -11.57 -3.38 -9.72
CA TRP A 239 -10.52 -3.86 -10.61
C TRP A 239 -10.63 -5.37 -10.75
N ILE A 240 -10.74 -5.85 -11.98
CA ILE A 240 -10.85 -7.28 -12.28
C ILE A 240 -9.66 -7.67 -13.12
N VAL A 241 -8.86 -8.60 -12.64
CA VAL A 241 -7.65 -9.08 -13.32
C VAL A 241 -7.66 -10.59 -13.45
N THR A 242 -6.97 -11.12 -14.44
CA THR A 242 -6.77 -12.58 -14.57
C THR A 242 -6.12 -13.14 -13.31
N GLY A 243 -6.59 -14.27 -12.83
CA GLY A 243 -6.08 -14.94 -11.66
C GLY A 243 -4.66 -15.46 -11.84
N LYS A 244 -4.02 -15.84 -10.73
CA LYS A 244 -2.65 -16.38 -10.75
C LYS A 244 -2.58 -17.63 -11.61
N GLY A 245 -1.58 -17.69 -12.48
CA GLY A 245 -1.42 -18.82 -13.41
C GLY A 245 -2.36 -18.79 -14.61
N GLY A 246 -3.09 -17.72 -14.84
CA GLY A 246 -4.04 -17.59 -15.96
C GLY A 246 -5.43 -18.20 -15.68
N GLU A 247 -5.67 -18.67 -14.46
CA GLU A 247 -6.93 -19.34 -14.10
C GLU A 247 -7.84 -18.43 -13.26
N GLY A 248 -9.12 -18.37 -13.65
CA GLY A 248 -10.11 -17.56 -12.96
C GLY A 248 -9.81 -16.05 -12.99
N CYS A 249 -10.27 -15.32 -11.98
CA CYS A 249 -9.99 -13.90 -11.85
C CYS A 249 -9.92 -13.45 -10.38
N SER A 250 -9.32 -12.28 -10.16
CA SER A 250 -9.33 -11.58 -8.88
C SER A 250 -10.03 -10.24 -9.04
N ALA A 251 -10.95 -9.93 -8.14
CA ALA A 251 -11.60 -8.63 -8.05
C ALA A 251 -11.11 -7.88 -6.81
N ALA A 252 -10.64 -6.64 -7.01
CA ALA A 252 -10.29 -5.72 -5.93
C ALA A 252 -11.25 -4.53 -5.97
N VAL A 253 -11.95 -4.30 -4.86
CA VAL A 253 -12.92 -3.21 -4.72
C VAL A 253 -12.43 -2.23 -3.68
N GLY A 254 -12.53 -0.93 -3.97
CA GLY A 254 -12.09 0.11 -3.03
C GLY A 254 -12.79 1.43 -3.25
N TYR A 255 -12.92 2.21 -2.17
CA TYR A 255 -13.45 3.57 -2.21
C TYR A 255 -12.52 4.49 -2.99
N SER A 256 -13.12 5.48 -3.64
CA SER A 256 -12.38 6.63 -4.15
C SER A 256 -11.72 7.38 -2.99
N ILE A 257 -10.46 7.76 -3.17
CA ILE A 257 -9.77 8.64 -2.22
C ILE A 257 -10.15 10.12 -2.41
N LEU A 258 -10.75 10.47 -3.56
CA LEU A 258 -11.21 11.81 -3.89
C LEU A 258 -12.68 12.00 -3.53
N ASN A 259 -13.57 11.17 -4.06
CA ASN A 259 -14.99 11.16 -3.72
C ASN A 259 -15.28 10.12 -2.62
N LYS A 260 -15.23 10.53 -1.37
CA LYS A 260 -15.35 9.66 -0.18
C LYS A 260 -16.81 9.40 0.25
N THR A 261 -17.78 9.48 -0.69
CA THR A 261 -19.21 9.41 -0.37
C THR A 261 -19.80 8.00 -0.39
N SER A 262 -19.05 6.99 -0.80
CA SER A 262 -19.52 5.59 -0.83
C SER A 262 -19.93 5.11 0.57
N LYS A 263 -20.99 4.31 0.63
CA LYS A 263 -21.51 3.67 1.87
C LYS A 263 -21.46 2.15 1.81
N VAL A 264 -20.90 1.59 0.75
CA VAL A 264 -20.80 0.14 0.56
C VAL A 264 -19.89 -0.48 1.62
N ASN A 265 -20.35 -1.45 2.38
CA ASN A 265 -19.43 -2.25 3.20
C ASN A 265 -18.72 -3.28 2.30
N VAL A 266 -17.55 -2.88 1.77
CA VAL A 266 -16.78 -3.69 0.82
C VAL A 266 -16.33 -5.00 1.46
N GLY A 267 -15.85 -4.98 2.72
CA GLY A 267 -15.41 -6.19 3.41
C GLY A 267 -16.51 -7.23 3.53
N SER A 268 -17.72 -6.82 3.92
CA SER A 268 -18.88 -7.71 4.01
C SER A 268 -19.29 -8.27 2.64
N LEU A 269 -19.26 -7.42 1.60
CA LEU A 269 -19.55 -7.87 0.23
C LEU A 269 -18.52 -8.92 -0.23
N MET A 270 -17.22 -8.64 -0.06
CA MET A 270 -16.17 -9.58 -0.46
C MET A 270 -16.26 -10.91 0.30
N LEU A 271 -16.54 -10.86 1.61
CA LEU A 271 -16.68 -12.05 2.45
C LEU A 271 -17.80 -12.97 1.95
N LYS A 272 -18.92 -12.43 1.49
CA LYS A 272 -20.04 -13.18 0.92
C LYS A 272 -19.64 -14.04 -0.28
N TYR A 273 -18.62 -13.60 -1.03
CA TYR A 273 -18.09 -14.30 -2.21
C TYR A 273 -16.76 -15.04 -1.93
N GLY A 274 -16.46 -15.32 -0.64
CA GLY A 274 -15.27 -16.08 -0.23
C GLY A 274 -13.98 -15.27 -0.20
N GLY A 275 -14.08 -13.94 -0.31
CA GLY A 275 -12.97 -13.02 -0.18
C GLY A 275 -12.86 -12.42 1.22
N GLY A 276 -12.34 -11.20 1.32
CA GLY A 276 -12.21 -10.48 2.58
C GLY A 276 -11.75 -9.04 2.38
N GLY A 277 -11.69 -8.30 3.46
CA GLY A 277 -11.26 -6.90 3.46
C GLY A 277 -11.79 -6.13 4.66
N HIS A 278 -11.69 -4.80 4.53
CA HIS A 278 -12.22 -3.83 5.48
C HIS A 278 -13.44 -3.12 4.89
N GLU A 279 -14.09 -2.30 5.70
CA GLU A 279 -15.27 -1.53 5.27
C GLU A 279 -15.09 -0.85 3.91
N LYS A 280 -13.92 -0.26 3.65
CA LYS A 280 -13.66 0.58 2.46
C LYS A 280 -12.89 -0.11 1.34
N VAL A 281 -12.31 -1.28 1.57
CA VAL A 281 -11.48 -1.99 0.59
C VAL A 281 -11.51 -3.49 0.84
N GLY A 282 -11.53 -4.27 -0.24
CA GLY A 282 -11.49 -5.72 -0.12
C GLY A 282 -11.18 -6.39 -1.46
N THR A 283 -10.89 -7.68 -1.38
CA THR A 283 -10.56 -8.51 -2.53
C THR A 283 -11.31 -9.83 -2.48
N CYS A 284 -11.61 -10.37 -3.66
CA CYS A 284 -12.21 -11.68 -3.82
C CYS A 284 -11.54 -12.40 -5.00
N GLN A 285 -11.38 -13.71 -4.89
CA GLN A 285 -10.83 -14.54 -5.97
C GLN A 285 -11.91 -15.49 -6.47
N PHE A 286 -12.06 -15.56 -7.78
CA PHE A 286 -12.99 -16.46 -8.45
C PHE A 286 -12.19 -17.51 -9.24
N THR A 287 -12.54 -18.75 -9.04
CA THR A 287 -11.99 -19.88 -9.83
C THR A 287 -12.61 -19.91 -11.22
N SER A 288 -12.00 -20.62 -12.15
CA SER A 288 -12.58 -20.83 -13.49
C SER A 288 -13.98 -21.49 -13.45
N LYS A 289 -14.33 -22.15 -12.34
CA LYS A 289 -15.63 -22.82 -12.17
C LYS A 289 -16.77 -21.88 -11.79
N ASN A 290 -16.46 -20.82 -11.03
CA ASN A 290 -17.49 -19.89 -10.50
C ASN A 290 -17.36 -18.45 -11.02
N MET A 291 -16.31 -18.13 -11.77
CA MET A 291 -16.09 -16.79 -12.30
C MET A 291 -17.28 -16.27 -13.13
N ASP A 292 -17.81 -17.08 -14.02
CA ASP A 292 -18.89 -16.67 -14.94
C ASP A 292 -20.25 -16.54 -14.24
N THR A 293 -20.40 -17.08 -13.03
CA THR A 293 -21.64 -17.02 -12.25
C THR A 293 -21.59 -16.04 -11.10
N ASP A 294 -20.51 -16.02 -10.35
CA ASP A 294 -20.43 -15.28 -9.08
C ASP A 294 -19.85 -13.87 -9.25
N LEU A 295 -18.91 -13.66 -10.19
CA LEU A 295 -18.42 -12.30 -10.48
C LEU A 295 -19.54 -11.36 -10.97
N PRO A 296 -20.41 -11.75 -11.95
CA PRO A 296 -21.53 -10.90 -12.35
C PRO A 296 -22.51 -10.59 -11.21
N LYS A 297 -22.80 -11.57 -10.33
CA LYS A 297 -23.65 -11.36 -9.15
C LYS A 297 -23.01 -10.37 -8.16
N MET A 298 -21.72 -10.54 -7.86
CA MET A 298 -20.98 -9.63 -7.00
C MET A 298 -21.00 -8.20 -7.56
N LEU A 299 -20.74 -8.03 -8.85
CA LEU A 299 -20.80 -6.71 -9.50
C LEU A 299 -22.20 -6.10 -9.49
N ALA A 300 -23.24 -6.89 -9.72
CA ALA A 300 -24.64 -6.42 -9.65
C ALA A 300 -24.99 -5.95 -8.22
N GLU A 301 -24.58 -6.69 -7.20
CA GLU A 301 -24.79 -6.32 -5.81
C GLU A 301 -24.01 -5.06 -5.42
N LEU A 302 -22.75 -4.96 -5.86
CA LEU A 302 -21.91 -3.77 -5.67
C LEU A 302 -22.56 -2.54 -6.30
N LYS A 303 -23.07 -2.66 -7.54
CA LYS A 303 -23.80 -1.58 -8.24
C LYS A 303 -25.05 -1.14 -7.50
N ALA A 304 -25.84 -2.08 -7.01
CA ALA A 304 -27.05 -1.79 -6.27
C ALA A 304 -26.75 -1.00 -4.98
N GLN A 305 -25.70 -1.41 -4.25
CA GLN A 305 -25.27 -0.74 -3.02
C GLN A 305 -24.60 0.63 -3.28
N ALA A 306 -23.82 0.76 -4.34
CA ALA A 306 -23.10 2.00 -4.65
C ALA A 306 -24.02 3.13 -5.15
N ASN A 307 -25.18 2.78 -5.69
CA ASN A 307 -26.14 3.72 -6.25
C ASN A 307 -27.37 3.95 -5.34
N SER A 308 -27.40 3.31 -4.16
CA SER A 308 -28.40 3.54 -3.11
C SER A 308 -27.97 4.68 -2.18
#